data_b0cda96509a53cf1cd3c9eb7c92a8a58
#
_entry.id   b0cda96509a53cf1cd3c9eb7c92a8a58
#
_cell.length_a   1.000
_cell.length_b   1.000
_cell.length_c   1.000
_cell.angle_alpha   90.00
_cell.angle_beta   90.00
_cell.angle_gamma   90.00
#
_symmetry.space_group_name_H-M   'P 1'
#
loop_
_entity.id
_entity.type
_entity.pdbx_description
1 polymer ?
#
loop_
_entity_poly.entity_id
_entity_poly.type
_entity_poly.pdbx_seq_one_letter_code
_entity_poly.pdbx_strand_id
1 'polypeptide(L)'
;MDKKQAPRKRRSDRTHIVYMLVVNGLRYIGVTAKTETTVVKSVRARAAKHFYRAKTETKNWLLCGALRTLNSKEEIEIRVIELLRGKAIAHRREVEIRRELRPELNTDVRGD
;
A
#
# COMPACT_ATOMS: atom_id res chain seq x y z
N MET A 1 1.11 -1.33 37.07
CA MET A 1 1.26 -1.43 36.47
C MET A 1 1.30 -1.44 35.71
N ASP A 2 1.29 -1.58 35.58
CA ASP A 2 1.33 -1.74 34.80
C ASP A 2 1.38 -1.93 34.11
N LYS A 3 1.06 -1.86 34.25
CA LYS A 3 1.07 -2.14 33.60
C LYS A 3 1.24 -2.52 32.93
N LYS A 4 1.23 -2.76 33.12
CA LYS A 4 1.65 -3.15 32.61
C LYS A 4 1.48 -3.61 31.42
N GLN A 5 1.59 -3.31 30.98
CA GLN A 5 1.33 -3.52 29.58
C GLN A 5 2.57 -3.87 28.82
N ALA A 6 2.49 -4.84 27.89
CA ALA A 6 3.61 -5.13 27.00
C ALA A 6 3.93 -3.93 26.15
N PRO A 7 5.21 -3.66 25.88
CA PRO A 7 5.56 -2.59 24.97
C PRO A 7 4.99 -2.82 23.59
N ARG A 8 4.60 -1.74 22.93
CA ARG A 8 4.15 -1.86 21.55
C ARG A 8 5.27 -2.36 20.68
N LYS A 9 4.93 -3.20 19.74
CA LYS A 9 5.90 -3.60 18.73
C LYS A 9 6.25 -2.40 17.88
N ARG A 10 7.52 -2.30 17.55
CA ARG A 10 7.93 -1.26 16.62
C ARG A 10 7.33 -1.51 15.26
N ARG A 11 7.15 -0.44 14.49
CA ARG A 11 6.61 -0.58 13.15
C ARG A 11 7.42 -1.58 12.33
N SER A 12 8.73 -1.60 12.53
CA SER A 12 9.61 -2.51 11.80
C SER A 12 9.35 -3.98 12.12
N ASP A 13 8.71 -4.26 13.26
CA ASP A 13 8.45 -5.63 13.68
C ASP A 13 7.01 -6.05 13.45
N ARG A 14 6.21 -5.19 12.87
CA ARG A 14 4.81 -5.51 12.62
C ARG A 14 4.65 -6.35 11.37
N THR A 15 3.50 -6.97 11.28
CA THR A 15 3.08 -7.58 10.02
C THR A 15 2.92 -6.49 8.98
N HIS A 16 3.51 -6.71 7.84
CA HIS A 16 3.38 -5.82 6.70
C HIS A 16 2.71 -6.56 5.57
N ILE A 17 2.05 -5.80 4.73
CA ILE A 17 1.21 -6.35 3.67
C ILE A 17 1.71 -5.80 2.34
N VAL A 18 2.09 -6.69 1.43
CA VAL A 18 2.31 -6.30 0.04
C VAL A 18 0.97 -6.45 -0.65
N TYR A 19 0.51 -5.36 -1.25
CA TYR A 19 -0.83 -5.33 -1.82
C TYR A 19 -0.78 -4.80 -3.25
N MET A 20 -1.86 -5.04 -3.97
CA MET A 20 -2.04 -4.50 -5.31
C MET A 20 -3.33 -3.71 -5.34
N LEU A 21 -3.29 -2.54 -5.94
CA LEU A 21 -4.48 -1.78 -6.27
C LEU A 21 -4.67 -1.85 -7.78
N VAL A 22 -5.90 -2.06 -8.20
CA VAL A 22 -6.23 -2.04 -9.63
C VAL A 22 -7.19 -0.89 -9.84
N VAL A 23 -6.80 0.03 -10.71
CA VAL A 23 -7.56 1.23 -11.01
C VAL A 23 -7.72 1.30 -12.52
N ASN A 24 -8.94 1.15 -13.00
CA ASN A 24 -9.22 1.15 -14.44
C ASN A 24 -8.35 0.14 -15.19
N GLY A 25 -8.15 -1.02 -14.57
CA GLY A 25 -7.35 -2.07 -15.19
C GLY A 25 -5.86 -1.92 -15.04
N LEU A 26 -5.39 -0.81 -14.47
CA LEU A 26 -3.97 -0.58 -14.27
C LEU A 26 -3.57 -0.92 -12.84
N ARG A 27 -2.38 -1.45 -12.67
CA ARG A 27 -1.96 -2.04 -11.40
C ARG A 27 -0.93 -1.18 -10.69
N TYR A 28 -1.04 -1.18 -9.36
CA TYR A 28 -0.07 -0.53 -8.48
C TYR A 28 0.28 -1.49 -7.36
N ILE A 29 1.56 -1.68 -7.08
CA ILE A 29 2.03 -2.52 -5.99
C ILE A 29 2.54 -1.62 -4.88
N GLY A 30 2.10 -1.89 -3.66
CA GLY A 30 2.56 -1.11 -2.51
C GLY A 30 2.73 -2.00 -1.30
N VAL A 31 3.22 -1.39 -0.23
CA VAL A 31 3.40 -2.09 1.03
C VAL A 31 2.89 -1.19 2.15
N THR A 32 2.21 -1.78 3.11
CA THR A 32 1.73 -1.06 4.28
C THR A 32 1.83 -1.95 5.50
N ALA A 33 1.95 -1.32 6.68
CA ALA A 33 1.85 -2.06 7.92
C ALA A 33 0.40 -2.46 8.14
N LYS A 34 0.20 -3.55 8.88
CA LYS A 34 -1.15 -3.93 9.28
C LYS A 34 -1.57 -3.01 10.41
N THR A 35 -2.37 -2.01 10.10
CA THR A 35 -2.78 -0.98 11.06
C THR A 35 -4.19 -1.19 11.58
N GLU A 36 -4.98 -2.01 10.93
CA GLU A 36 -6.36 -2.25 11.31
C GLU A 36 -6.54 -3.67 11.83
N THR A 37 -7.74 -4.00 12.25
CA THR A 37 -8.00 -5.31 12.83
C THR A 37 -7.84 -6.45 11.83
N THR A 38 -8.04 -6.18 10.56
CA THR A 38 -7.86 -7.18 9.53
C THR A 38 -6.91 -6.68 8.46
N VAL A 39 -6.37 -7.63 7.70
CA VAL A 39 -5.47 -7.33 6.59
C VAL A 39 -6.21 -6.51 5.54
N VAL A 40 -7.41 -6.92 5.17
CA VAL A 40 -8.17 -6.22 4.14
C VAL A 40 -8.50 -4.80 4.56
N LYS A 41 -8.90 -4.61 5.83
CA LYS A 41 -9.18 -3.26 6.33
C LYS A 41 -7.95 -2.37 6.28
N SER A 42 -6.79 -2.95 6.59
CA SER A 42 -5.54 -2.19 6.54
C SER A 42 -5.24 -1.70 5.12
N VAL A 43 -5.44 -2.57 4.13
CA VAL A 43 -5.19 -2.20 2.74
C VAL A 43 -6.22 -1.17 2.27
N ARG A 44 -7.49 -1.35 2.67
CA ARG A 44 -8.51 -0.38 2.31
C ARG A 44 -8.23 0.99 2.89
N ALA A 45 -7.75 1.04 4.14
CA ALA A 45 -7.39 2.31 4.75
C ALA A 45 -6.26 2.98 3.97
N ARG A 46 -5.29 2.19 3.54
CA ARG A 46 -4.19 2.74 2.76
C ARG A 46 -4.66 3.21 1.39
N ALA A 47 -5.52 2.45 0.75
CA ALA A 47 -6.08 2.84 -0.54
C ALA A 47 -6.89 4.13 -0.43
N ALA A 48 -7.67 4.25 0.64
CA ALA A 48 -8.44 5.48 0.88
C ALA A 48 -7.51 6.67 1.06
N LYS A 49 -6.42 6.48 1.77
CA LYS A 49 -5.45 7.56 1.95
C LYS A 49 -4.85 7.99 0.61
N HIS A 50 -4.49 7.03 -0.23
CA HIS A 50 -4.02 7.35 -1.58
C HIS A 50 -5.06 8.14 -2.37
N PHE A 51 -6.31 7.70 -2.28
CA PHE A 51 -7.40 8.33 -3.02
C PHE A 51 -7.58 9.79 -2.60
N TYR A 52 -7.66 10.04 -1.30
CA TYR A 52 -7.86 11.41 -0.82
C TYR A 52 -6.65 12.29 -1.10
N ARG A 53 -5.45 11.75 -0.96
CA ARG A 53 -4.25 12.52 -1.27
C ARG A 53 -4.16 12.88 -2.74
N ALA A 54 -4.61 11.98 -3.60
CA ALA A 54 -4.62 12.26 -5.04
C ALA A 54 -5.56 13.42 -5.36
N LYS A 55 -6.65 13.57 -4.60
CA LYS A 55 -7.61 14.65 -4.82
C LYS A 55 -7.11 15.99 -4.29
N THR A 56 -6.24 15.98 -3.28
CA THR A 56 -5.85 17.21 -2.60
C THR A 56 -4.42 17.66 -2.91
N GLU A 57 -3.58 16.77 -3.37
CA GLU A 57 -2.19 17.08 -3.66
C GLU A 57 -1.97 17.22 -5.15
N THR A 58 -0.95 17.98 -5.50
CA THR A 58 -0.66 18.27 -6.90
C THR A 58 0.38 17.34 -7.49
N LYS A 59 0.74 16.29 -6.79
CA LYS A 59 1.75 15.35 -7.29
C LYS A 59 1.29 14.66 -8.56
N ASN A 60 2.23 14.46 -9.46
CA ASN A 60 1.94 13.85 -10.76
C ASN A 60 2.36 12.40 -10.85
N TRP A 61 2.31 11.70 -9.74
CA TRP A 61 2.59 10.27 -9.78
C TRP A 61 1.53 9.57 -10.61
N LEU A 62 1.93 8.48 -11.25
CA LEU A 62 1.01 7.74 -12.11
C LEU A 62 -0.22 7.28 -11.32
N LEU A 63 -0.01 6.77 -10.11
CA LEU A 63 -1.13 6.36 -9.30
C LEU A 63 -2.07 7.52 -9.00
N CYS A 64 -1.54 8.69 -8.66
CA CYS A 64 -2.38 9.85 -8.37
C CYS A 64 -3.21 10.24 -9.58
N GLY A 65 -2.61 10.22 -10.75
CA GLY A 65 -3.34 10.55 -11.97
C GLY A 65 -4.50 9.61 -12.22
N ALA A 66 -4.26 8.31 -12.02
CA ALA A 66 -5.32 7.32 -12.20
C ALA A 66 -6.42 7.50 -11.17
N LEU A 67 -6.04 7.73 -9.91
CA LEU A 67 -7.03 7.87 -8.85
C LEU A 67 -7.91 9.11 -9.03
N ARG A 68 -7.36 10.16 -9.63
CA ARG A 68 -8.15 11.37 -9.88
C ARG A 68 -9.29 11.16 -10.86
N THR A 69 -9.22 10.10 -11.65
CA THR A 69 -10.30 9.81 -12.59
C THR A 69 -11.47 9.09 -11.94
N LEU A 70 -11.30 8.62 -10.71
CA LEU A 70 -12.35 7.88 -10.03
C LEU A 70 -13.31 8.81 -9.33
N ASN A 71 -14.57 8.42 -9.26
CA ASN A 71 -15.60 9.14 -8.53
C ASN A 71 -15.59 8.75 -7.06
N SER A 72 -15.17 7.54 -6.75
CA SER A 72 -15.27 7.00 -5.40
C SER A 72 -14.13 6.04 -5.15
N LYS A 73 -13.67 5.99 -3.90
CA LYS A 73 -12.63 5.05 -3.51
C LYS A 73 -13.06 3.59 -3.64
N GLU A 74 -14.36 3.35 -3.66
CA GLU A 74 -14.87 1.99 -3.84
C GLU A 74 -14.59 1.43 -5.22
N GLU A 75 -14.23 2.28 -6.16
CA GLU A 75 -13.87 1.81 -7.50
C GLU A 75 -12.47 1.22 -7.56
N ILE A 76 -11.70 1.31 -6.48
CA ILE A 76 -10.37 0.74 -6.41
C ILE A 76 -10.50 -0.73 -6.05
N GLU A 77 -9.99 -1.60 -6.91
CA GLU A 77 -9.93 -3.02 -6.58
C GLU A 77 -8.69 -3.27 -5.73
N ILE A 78 -8.84 -4.05 -4.67
CA ILE A 78 -7.78 -4.31 -3.71
C ILE A 78 -7.44 -5.79 -3.75
N ARG A 79 -6.15 -6.11 -3.82
CA ARG A 79 -5.69 -7.48 -3.74
C ARG A 79 -4.54 -7.56 -2.74
N VAL A 80 -4.58 -8.56 -1.87
CA VAL A 80 -3.49 -8.84 -0.95
C VAL A 80 -2.58 -9.85 -1.61
N ILE A 81 -1.30 -9.51 -1.72
CA ILE A 81 -0.36 -10.40 -2.38
C ILE A 81 0.37 -11.26 -1.37
N GLU A 82 0.92 -10.65 -0.32
CA GLU A 82 1.75 -11.40 0.61
C GLU A 82 1.80 -10.70 1.95
N LEU A 83 1.90 -11.49 3.01
CA LEU A 83 2.07 -10.98 4.36
C LEU A 83 3.49 -11.31 4.81
N LEU A 84 4.18 -10.33 5.38
CA LEU A 84 5.53 -10.51 5.84
C LEU A 84 5.71 -9.83 7.18
N ARG A 85 6.62 -10.36 7.97
CA ARG A 85 6.95 -9.75 9.23
C ARG A 85 8.20 -8.91 9.07
N GLY A 86 8.06 -7.64 9.43
CA GLY A 86 9.19 -6.72 9.36
C GLY A 86 9.13 -5.84 8.15
N LYS A 87 9.41 -4.56 8.37
CA LYS A 87 9.31 -3.55 7.33
C LYS A 87 10.35 -3.76 6.23
N ALA A 88 11.60 -4.05 6.62
CA ALA A 88 12.67 -4.18 5.64
C ALA A 88 12.44 -5.37 4.72
N ILE A 89 11.98 -6.48 5.29
CA ILE A 89 11.71 -7.68 4.51
C ILE A 89 10.57 -7.42 3.54
N ALA A 90 9.54 -6.74 4.02
CA ALA A 90 8.38 -6.45 3.19
C ALA A 90 8.74 -5.53 2.02
N HIS A 91 9.56 -4.52 2.28
CA HIS A 91 10.00 -3.61 1.21
C HIS A 91 10.85 -4.33 0.18
N ARG A 92 11.72 -5.22 0.62
CA ARG A 92 12.53 -5.99 -0.31
C ARG A 92 11.64 -6.87 -1.19
N ARG A 93 10.65 -7.50 -0.59
CA ARG A 93 9.73 -8.35 -1.33
C ARG A 93 8.90 -7.54 -2.31
N GLU A 94 8.49 -6.35 -1.90
CA GLU A 94 7.71 -5.48 -2.78
C GLU A 94 8.51 -5.11 -4.02
N VAL A 95 9.80 -4.82 -3.87
CA VAL A 95 10.65 -4.52 -5.00
C VAL A 95 10.77 -5.70 -5.95
N GLU A 96 10.92 -6.92 -5.39
CA GLU A 96 10.98 -8.11 -6.20
C GLU A 96 9.71 -8.31 -7.02
N ILE A 97 8.56 -8.11 -6.36
CA ILE A 97 7.28 -8.30 -7.03
C ILE A 97 7.09 -7.24 -8.12
N ARG A 98 7.49 -6.00 -7.87
CA ARG A 98 7.39 -4.96 -8.89
C ARG A 98 8.24 -5.28 -10.11
N ARG A 99 9.43 -5.82 -9.89
CA ARG A 99 10.29 -6.20 -11.00
C ARG A 99 9.67 -7.32 -11.82
N GLU A 100 8.98 -8.20 -11.16
CA GLU A 100 8.38 -9.36 -11.79
C GLU A 100 7.11 -9.00 -12.55
N LEU A 101 6.22 -8.24 -11.91
CA LEU A 101 4.91 -7.96 -12.47
C LEU A 101 4.86 -6.67 -13.29
N ARG A 102 5.78 -5.76 -13.06
CA ARG A 102 5.87 -4.49 -13.77
C ARG A 102 4.53 -3.75 -13.78
N PRO A 103 4.02 -3.38 -12.61
CA PRO A 103 2.73 -2.70 -12.54
C PRO A 103 2.80 -1.33 -13.20
N GLU A 104 1.74 -0.98 -13.88
CA GLU A 104 1.69 0.23 -14.70
C GLU A 104 1.73 1.51 -13.90
N LEU A 105 1.20 1.49 -12.69
CA LEU A 105 1.02 2.71 -11.92
C LEU A 105 2.12 3.01 -10.91
N ASN A 106 3.13 2.18 -10.82
CA ASN A 106 4.24 2.47 -9.92
C ASN A 106 5.15 3.50 -10.55
N THR A 107 5.35 4.59 -9.80
CA THR A 107 6.22 5.65 -10.27
C THR A 107 7.56 5.49 -9.60
N ASP A 108 8.33 4.60 -10.08
CA ASP A 108 9.63 4.42 -9.49
C ASP A 108 10.66 4.59 -10.56
N VAL A 109 10.44 5.59 -11.28
CA VAL A 109 11.33 5.89 -12.38
C VAL A 109 12.67 6.34 -11.90
N ARG A 110 12.81 6.56 -10.62
CA ARG A 110 14.07 7.05 -10.12
C ARG A 110 15.09 5.96 -10.04
N GLY A 111 15.42 5.44 -11.16
CA GLY A 111 16.52 4.53 -11.22
C GLY A 111 16.31 3.25 -10.50
N ASP A 112 15.14 2.93 -10.36
CA ASP A 112 14.93 1.63 -9.76
C ASP A 112 15.11 0.55 -10.76
#